data_4f2bf014560aa6f1f18416e323c1bbf0
#
_entry.id   4f2bf014560aa6f1f18416e323c1bbf0
#
_cell.length_a   1.000
_cell.length_b   1.000
_cell.length_c   1.000
_cell.angle_alpha   90.00
_cell.angle_beta   90.00
_cell.angle_gamma   90.00
#
_symmetry.space_group_name_H-M   'P 1'
#
loop_
_entity.id
_entity.type
_entity.pdbx_description
1 polymer ?
#
loop_
_entity_poly.entity_id
_entity_poly.type
_entity_poly.pdbx_seq_one_letter_code
_entity_poly.pdbx_strand_id
1 'polypeptide(L)'
;MKRHVFILLLSFAGVLTSAFAASRQVQGVVISSEDNMPLIGASVYIKAEDLSKDGNSPTITGVITDIDGKFNISVPEGVTRLFCSYVGHEVQELKLVPGKNQYEITLFPSAQMLDAVVVTGYQTVERRKLTAAVGKLNISDETIGAVKSIDQALAGQIAGLSVTSTSGAPGAPAKIRIRGTSSLNGTQDPLWVLDGIPLEGTDVPQSNVLNDVSNIQQSSIAGLNPADIENITVLKDAAATAIYGARAANGVIVITTKKGKVGKPVINFSSKFTYMPTLSTNRLNMLNSQEKVDLELELLRSNFAYGDNKGGVSKIISGYGLTDAYKKGGWSALTPEAQTDISRLRNTETDWGDILFRDAFNQEYSLSLSGGNERVTYYTSIGYYQENGNVKGVGLDRLNIVGTGIERQLARDSRTQITAEG
;
A
#
# COMPACT_ATOMS: atom_id res chain seq x y z
N MET A 1 -13.53 -60.83 58.58
CA MET A 1 -13.98 -59.64 57.85
C MET A 1 -13.24 -58.31 58.22
N LYS A 2 -12.99 -58.02 59.50
CA LYS A 2 -12.33 -56.74 59.87
C LYS A 2 -10.86 -56.58 59.45
N ARG A 3 -10.13 -57.68 59.23
CA ARG A 3 -8.69 -57.64 58.83
C ARG A 3 -8.46 -57.38 57.34
N HIS A 4 -9.41 -57.75 56.48
CA HIS A 4 -9.31 -57.47 55.04
C HIS A 4 -9.77 -56.06 54.68
N VAL A 5 -10.69 -55.46 55.46
CA VAL A 5 -11.11 -54.06 55.30
C VAL A 5 -9.98 -53.08 55.67
N PHE A 6 -9.16 -53.45 56.70
CA PHE A 6 -8.01 -52.62 57.10
C PHE A 6 -6.89 -52.67 56.08
N ILE A 7 -6.64 -53.77 55.43
CA ILE A 7 -5.66 -53.93 54.34
C ILE A 7 -6.11 -53.15 53.09
N LEU A 8 -7.41 -53.15 52.78
CA LEU A 8 -7.98 -52.42 51.66
C LEU A 8 -7.96 -50.91 51.89
N LEU A 9 -8.15 -50.45 53.14
CA LEU A 9 -8.03 -49.04 53.53
C LEU A 9 -6.59 -48.58 53.51
N LEU A 10 -5.62 -49.43 53.88
CA LEU A 10 -4.19 -49.08 53.80
C LEU A 10 -3.66 -49.03 52.38
N SER A 11 -4.17 -49.90 51.49
CA SER A 11 -3.83 -49.86 50.06
C SER A 11 -4.46 -48.66 49.34
N PHE A 12 -5.65 -48.21 49.78
CA PHE A 12 -6.29 -47.01 49.23
C PHE A 12 -5.64 -45.70 49.75
N ALA A 13 -5.05 -45.68 50.91
CA ALA A 13 -4.26 -44.55 51.45
C ALA A 13 -2.90 -44.40 50.75
N GLY A 14 -2.33 -45.48 50.19
CA GLY A 14 -1.09 -45.46 49.43
C GLY A 14 -1.19 -44.93 48.00
N VAL A 15 -2.42 -44.83 47.44
CA VAL A 15 -2.67 -44.35 46.08
C VAL A 15 -2.96 -42.83 46.02
N LEU A 16 -3.14 -42.21 47.22
CA LEU A 16 -3.35 -40.77 47.37
C LEU A 16 -2.07 -39.98 47.62
N THR A 17 -0.87 -40.54 47.36
CA THR A 17 0.32 -39.71 47.14
C THR A 17 0.18 -39.05 45.77
N SER A 18 -0.57 -37.97 45.82
CA SER A 18 -0.69 -37.00 44.76
C SER A 18 0.62 -36.85 44.01
N ALA A 19 0.59 -37.03 42.74
CA ALA A 19 1.59 -36.50 41.82
C ALA A 19 1.64 -34.99 42.00
N PHE A 20 2.38 -34.50 42.99
CA PHE A 20 2.88 -33.15 43.01
C PHE A 20 3.82 -33.08 41.81
N ALA A 21 3.36 -32.49 40.74
CA ALA A 21 4.21 -32.18 39.62
C ALA A 21 5.41 -31.42 40.18
N ALA A 22 6.60 -32.01 40.14
CA ALA A 22 7.80 -31.42 40.63
C ALA A 22 8.06 -30.17 39.80
N SER A 23 7.87 -29.00 40.41
CA SER A 23 8.14 -27.72 39.79
C SER A 23 9.51 -27.23 40.24
N ARG A 24 10.30 -26.73 39.31
CA ARG A 24 11.61 -26.17 39.53
C ARG A 24 11.53 -24.66 39.62
N GLN A 25 12.11 -24.05 40.64
CA GLN A 25 12.23 -22.60 40.75
C GLN A 25 13.43 -22.12 39.94
N VAL A 26 13.18 -21.22 38.97
CA VAL A 26 14.20 -20.59 38.14
C VAL A 26 14.18 -19.09 38.44
N GLN A 27 15.36 -18.57 38.75
CA GLN A 27 15.55 -17.15 39.11
C GLN A 27 16.56 -16.52 38.14
N GLY A 28 16.46 -15.23 37.94
CA GLY A 28 17.43 -14.51 37.11
C GLY A 28 17.23 -13.01 37.12
N VAL A 29 18.05 -12.36 36.31
CA VAL A 29 17.98 -10.92 36.04
C VAL A 29 17.85 -10.69 34.56
N VAL A 30 17.02 -9.74 34.16
CA VAL A 30 16.86 -9.29 32.77
C VAL A 30 17.50 -7.92 32.62
N ILE A 31 18.47 -7.80 31.71
CA ILE A 31 19.21 -6.57 31.43
C ILE A 31 19.08 -6.17 29.97
N SER A 32 19.23 -4.88 29.68
CA SER A 32 19.33 -4.34 28.32
C SER A 32 20.76 -4.47 27.78
N SER A 33 20.91 -4.83 26.51
CA SER A 33 22.22 -4.89 25.84
C SER A 33 22.83 -3.51 25.54
N GLU A 34 22.06 -2.42 25.62
CA GLU A 34 22.52 -1.07 25.29
C GLU A 34 23.29 -0.43 26.44
N ASP A 35 22.79 -0.55 27.64
CA ASP A 35 23.30 0.15 28.84
C ASP A 35 23.61 -0.77 30.00
N ASN A 36 23.38 -2.08 29.87
CA ASN A 36 23.48 -3.10 30.92
C ASN A 36 22.61 -2.79 32.16
N MET A 37 21.58 -1.95 32.00
CA MET A 37 20.65 -1.65 33.08
C MET A 37 19.57 -2.73 33.22
N PRO A 38 19.10 -3.01 34.46
CA PRO A 38 18.04 -3.95 34.70
C PRO A 38 16.71 -3.46 34.07
N LEU A 39 16.00 -4.35 33.36
CA LEU A 39 14.72 -4.04 32.75
C LEU A 39 13.57 -4.34 33.70
N ILE A 40 12.91 -3.27 34.16
CA ILE A 40 11.74 -3.33 35.04
C ILE A 40 10.49 -3.65 34.24
N GLY A 41 9.71 -4.64 34.66
CA GLY A 41 8.45 -4.99 33.97
C GLY A 41 8.62 -5.86 32.73
N ALA A 42 9.79 -6.47 32.51
CA ALA A 42 9.97 -7.47 31.47
C ALA A 42 9.17 -8.74 31.81
N SER A 43 8.50 -9.32 30.82
CA SER A 43 7.68 -10.51 30.98
C SER A 43 8.51 -11.76 30.69
N VAL A 44 8.65 -12.65 31.66
CA VAL A 44 9.27 -13.99 31.52
C VAL A 44 8.18 -15.06 31.57
N TYR A 45 8.03 -15.85 30.51
CA TYR A 45 6.90 -16.76 30.37
C TYR A 45 7.27 -18.06 29.66
N ILE A 46 6.40 -19.05 29.83
CA ILE A 46 6.45 -20.34 29.12
C ILE A 46 5.37 -20.33 28.06
N LYS A 47 5.69 -20.69 26.81
CA LYS A 47 4.68 -20.81 25.74
C LYS A 47 3.78 -22.01 25.97
N ALA A 48 2.52 -21.88 25.58
CA ALA A 48 1.52 -22.95 25.69
C ALA A 48 1.94 -24.26 24.99
N GLU A 49 2.70 -24.16 23.89
CA GLU A 49 3.24 -25.28 23.13
C GLU A 49 4.22 -26.15 23.95
N ASP A 50 4.92 -25.55 24.91
CA ASP A 50 5.90 -26.22 25.79
C ASP A 50 5.25 -26.79 27.05
N LEU A 51 3.98 -26.45 27.35
CA LEU A 51 3.21 -26.89 28.53
C LEU A 51 2.31 -28.10 28.26
N SER A 52 1.98 -28.38 26.99
CA SER A 52 0.99 -29.42 26.66
C SER A 52 1.62 -30.72 26.16
N LYS A 53 1.80 -31.67 27.09
CA LYS A 53 1.78 -33.12 26.73
C LYS A 53 0.40 -33.76 26.86
N ASP A 54 -0.53 -33.15 27.56
CA ASP A 54 -1.87 -33.66 27.79
C ASP A 54 -2.92 -32.57 27.58
N GLY A 55 -3.33 -32.34 26.39
CA GLY A 55 -4.51 -31.67 25.79
C GLY A 55 -5.51 -30.86 26.64
N ASN A 56 -5.20 -30.41 27.84
CA ASN A 56 -6.14 -29.70 28.68
C ASN A 56 -5.58 -28.38 29.19
N SER A 57 -6.10 -27.28 28.60
CA SER A 57 -5.99 -25.86 28.93
C SER A 57 -4.60 -25.22 28.90
N PRO A 58 -4.38 -24.24 27.99
CA PRO A 58 -3.16 -23.47 27.96
C PRO A 58 -3.20 -22.37 29.04
N THR A 59 -2.74 -22.67 30.25
CA THR A 59 -2.45 -21.61 31.20
C THR A 59 -1.04 -21.11 30.94
N ILE A 60 -0.92 -19.91 30.36
CA ILE A 60 0.37 -19.24 30.18
C ILE A 60 0.88 -18.90 31.58
N THR A 61 1.94 -19.60 32.02
CA THR A 61 2.62 -19.27 33.27
C THR A 61 3.71 -18.27 32.96
N GLY A 62 3.58 -17.06 33.49
CA GLY A 62 4.55 -15.98 33.32
C GLY A 62 4.68 -15.13 34.57
N VAL A 63 5.82 -14.47 34.74
CA VAL A 63 6.13 -13.50 35.80
C VAL A 63 6.69 -12.22 35.17
N ILE A 64 6.61 -11.13 35.92
CA ILE A 64 7.14 -9.84 35.53
C ILE A 64 8.37 -9.53 36.42
N THR A 65 9.41 -8.92 35.84
CA THR A 65 10.60 -8.52 36.58
C THR A 65 10.32 -7.36 37.53
N ASP A 66 10.98 -7.36 38.68
CA ASP A 66 10.91 -6.31 39.71
C ASP A 66 11.76 -5.06 39.34
N ILE A 67 11.89 -4.13 40.30
CA ILE A 67 12.64 -2.88 40.14
C ILE A 67 14.16 -3.08 39.90
N ASP A 68 14.70 -4.25 40.31
CA ASP A 68 16.07 -4.67 40.07
C ASP A 68 16.22 -5.55 38.84
N GLY A 69 15.16 -5.70 38.01
CA GLY A 69 15.12 -6.56 36.83
C GLY A 69 15.11 -8.06 37.18
N LYS A 70 14.87 -8.44 38.43
CA LYS A 70 14.89 -9.83 38.90
C LYS A 70 13.55 -10.52 38.65
N PHE A 71 13.60 -11.81 38.29
CA PHE A 71 12.43 -12.66 38.17
C PHE A 71 12.60 -13.96 38.95
N ASN A 72 11.49 -14.54 39.35
CA ASN A 72 11.42 -15.88 39.91
C ASN A 72 10.20 -16.60 39.39
N ILE A 73 10.41 -17.64 38.57
CA ILE A 73 9.35 -18.39 37.89
C ILE A 73 9.38 -19.88 38.28
N SER A 74 8.21 -20.43 38.55
CA SER A 74 8.05 -21.88 38.81
C SER A 74 7.86 -22.59 37.46
N VAL A 75 8.80 -23.42 37.08
CA VAL A 75 8.84 -24.12 35.81
C VAL A 75 8.46 -25.59 36.04
N PRO A 76 7.41 -26.12 35.38
CA PRO A 76 7.04 -27.52 35.42
C PRO A 76 8.15 -28.43 34.87
N GLU A 77 8.19 -29.67 35.34
CA GLU A 77 9.13 -30.67 34.85
C GLU A 77 8.85 -30.98 33.36
N GLY A 78 9.90 -30.98 32.53
CA GLY A 78 9.78 -31.20 31.10
C GLY A 78 9.87 -29.94 30.25
N VAL A 79 9.74 -28.74 30.83
CA VAL A 79 9.94 -27.48 30.11
C VAL A 79 11.43 -27.19 29.98
N THR A 80 11.90 -26.99 28.78
CA THR A 80 13.31 -26.78 28.45
C THR A 80 13.62 -25.35 28.01
N ARG A 81 12.59 -24.51 27.85
CA ARG A 81 12.73 -23.15 27.31
C ARG A 81 11.88 -22.15 28.08
N LEU A 82 12.41 -20.95 28.29
CA LEU A 82 11.68 -19.76 28.74
C LEU A 82 11.78 -18.69 27.68
N PHE A 83 10.79 -17.85 27.60
CA PHE A 83 10.76 -16.69 26.71
C PHE A 83 10.73 -15.42 27.54
N CYS A 84 11.53 -14.45 27.13
CA CYS A 84 11.54 -13.14 27.76
C CYS A 84 11.20 -12.08 26.74
N SER A 85 10.22 -11.20 27.06
CA SER A 85 9.81 -10.09 26.20
C SER A 85 9.72 -8.80 27.00
N TYR A 86 10.11 -7.70 26.35
CA TYR A 86 9.96 -6.36 26.87
C TYR A 86 9.62 -5.40 25.76
N VAL A 87 8.86 -4.35 26.05
CA VAL A 87 8.44 -3.36 25.06
C VAL A 87 9.67 -2.72 24.43
N GLY A 88 9.78 -2.81 23.09
CA GLY A 88 10.91 -2.26 22.34
C GLY A 88 12.14 -3.16 22.25
N HIS A 89 12.06 -4.40 22.73
CA HIS A 89 13.14 -5.39 22.62
C HIS A 89 12.69 -6.64 21.89
N GLU A 90 13.63 -7.37 21.29
CA GLU A 90 13.37 -8.66 20.67
C GLU A 90 13.09 -9.72 21.74
N VAL A 91 12.13 -10.61 21.41
CA VAL A 91 11.83 -11.75 22.29
C VAL A 91 13.04 -12.69 22.32
N GLN A 92 13.62 -12.90 23.50
CA GLN A 92 14.73 -13.83 23.70
C GLN A 92 14.24 -15.18 24.20
N GLU A 93 14.81 -16.25 23.64
CA GLU A 93 14.61 -17.62 24.09
C GLU A 93 15.76 -18.03 25.01
N LEU A 94 15.45 -18.40 26.24
CA LEU A 94 16.38 -18.95 27.21
C LEU A 94 16.25 -20.46 27.29
N LYS A 95 17.30 -21.20 26.93
CA LYS A 95 17.35 -22.66 27.13
C LYS A 95 17.73 -22.99 28.56
N LEU A 96 16.90 -23.77 29.21
CA LEU A 96 17.12 -24.20 30.59
C LEU A 96 18.05 -25.41 30.63
N VAL A 97 19.13 -25.32 31.41
CA VAL A 97 20.09 -26.39 31.63
C VAL A 97 19.71 -27.12 32.92
N PRO A 98 19.68 -28.48 32.91
CA PRO A 98 19.44 -29.25 34.15
C PRO A 98 20.45 -28.88 35.24
N GLY A 99 19.94 -28.62 36.45
CA GLY A 99 20.78 -28.25 37.60
C GLY A 99 21.18 -26.80 37.74
N LYS A 100 20.94 -25.95 36.73
CA LYS A 100 21.22 -24.49 36.81
C LYS A 100 19.94 -23.73 37.08
N ASN A 101 19.84 -22.99 38.20
CA ASN A 101 18.63 -22.29 38.62
C ASN A 101 18.76 -20.76 38.50
N GLN A 102 19.95 -20.21 38.26
CA GLN A 102 20.17 -18.78 38.07
C GLN A 102 20.56 -18.47 36.64
N TYR A 103 19.92 -17.46 36.06
CA TYR A 103 20.12 -17.04 34.67
C TYR A 103 20.20 -15.52 34.57
N GLU A 104 20.97 -15.06 33.62
CA GLU A 104 21.00 -13.67 33.17
C GLU A 104 20.48 -13.65 31.73
N ILE A 105 19.50 -12.80 31.47
CA ILE A 105 18.87 -12.66 30.14
C ILE A 105 19.18 -11.26 29.65
N THR A 106 19.94 -11.17 28.55
CA THR A 106 20.21 -9.90 27.88
C THR A 106 19.21 -9.73 26.74
N LEU A 107 18.39 -8.69 26.79
CA LEU A 107 17.46 -8.34 25.71
C LEU A 107 18.10 -7.33 24.79
N PHE A 108 17.99 -7.61 23.48
CA PHE A 108 18.45 -6.70 22.43
C PHE A 108 17.29 -5.82 22.00
N PRO A 109 17.54 -4.52 21.71
CA PRO A 109 16.49 -3.66 21.19
C PRO A 109 15.93 -4.23 19.89
N SER A 110 14.62 -4.23 19.77
CA SER A 110 13.95 -4.69 18.55
C SER A 110 14.27 -3.71 17.42
N ALA A 111 14.68 -4.23 16.26
CA ALA A 111 14.87 -3.44 15.05
C ALA A 111 13.57 -2.69 14.64
N GLN A 112 12.41 -3.08 15.16
CA GLN A 112 11.16 -2.33 14.99
C GLN A 112 11.16 -0.96 15.69
N MET A 113 12.07 -0.68 16.64
CA MET A 113 12.27 0.69 17.13
C MET A 113 12.92 1.63 16.13
N LEU A 114 13.53 1.11 15.05
CA LEU A 114 14.00 1.95 13.93
C LEU A 114 12.88 2.59 13.11
N ASP A 115 11.62 2.19 13.32
CA ASP A 115 10.44 2.87 12.76
C ASP A 115 10.18 4.26 13.37
N ALA A 116 10.92 4.65 14.38
CA ALA A 116 10.86 5.99 14.97
C ALA A 116 11.66 7.05 14.17
N VAL A 117 12.36 6.65 13.14
CA VAL A 117 13.15 7.57 12.32
C VAL A 117 12.34 8.05 11.12
N VAL A 118 12.27 9.36 10.93
CA VAL A 118 11.62 10.01 9.80
C VAL A 118 12.70 10.64 8.92
N VAL A 119 12.70 10.27 7.64
CA VAL A 119 13.55 10.90 6.63
C VAL A 119 12.84 12.16 6.16
N THR A 120 13.42 13.33 6.42
CA THR A 120 12.89 14.62 5.97
C THR A 120 13.56 15.09 4.67
N GLY A 121 14.13 14.15 3.90
CA GLY A 121 14.82 14.38 2.63
C GLY A 121 16.34 14.51 2.79
N TYR A 122 16.84 15.52 3.48
CA TYR A 122 18.28 15.72 3.72
C TYR A 122 18.74 15.20 5.09
N GLN A 123 17.84 15.01 6.03
CA GLN A 123 18.17 14.62 7.40
C GLN A 123 17.29 13.45 7.85
N THR A 124 17.91 12.57 8.59
CA THR A 124 17.24 11.49 9.29
C THR A 124 17.05 11.93 10.74
N VAL A 125 15.81 12.21 11.14
CA VAL A 125 15.49 12.74 12.47
C VAL A 125 14.64 11.73 13.24
N GLU A 126 14.96 11.50 14.50
CA GLU A 126 14.13 10.70 15.37
C GLU A 126 12.72 11.31 15.49
N ARG A 127 11.69 10.52 15.34
CA ARG A 127 10.28 10.98 15.40
C ARG A 127 9.97 11.74 16.69
N ARG A 128 10.61 11.38 17.81
CA ARG A 128 10.43 12.06 19.10
C ARG A 128 10.94 13.49 19.11
N LYS A 129 11.88 13.84 18.24
CA LYS A 129 12.47 15.18 18.11
C LYS A 129 11.73 16.03 17.09
N LEU A 130 10.81 15.44 16.33
CA LEU A 130 9.99 16.16 15.36
C LEU A 130 8.76 16.77 16.06
N THR A 131 8.74 18.09 16.14
CA THR A 131 7.55 18.85 16.57
C THR A 131 6.53 19.05 15.44
N ALA A 132 6.87 18.62 14.22
CA ALA A 132 6.08 18.81 13.01
C ALA A 132 5.14 17.64 12.72
N ALA A 133 3.96 17.92 12.12
CA ALA A 133 3.01 16.90 11.71
C ALA A 133 3.49 16.19 10.43
N VAL A 134 3.95 14.97 10.59
CA VAL A 134 4.47 14.11 9.53
C VAL A 134 3.62 12.85 9.42
N GLY A 135 3.19 12.52 8.21
CA GLY A 135 2.56 11.23 7.88
C GLY A 135 3.60 10.30 7.25
N LYS A 136 3.76 9.10 7.76
CA LYS A 136 4.64 8.06 7.18
C LYS A 136 3.78 6.89 6.70
N LEU A 137 4.01 6.45 5.48
CA LEU A 137 3.45 5.24 4.91
C LEU A 137 4.60 4.28 4.61
N ASN A 138 4.63 3.16 5.32
CA ASN A 138 5.51 2.05 4.97
C ASN A 138 4.83 1.23 3.88
N ILE A 139 5.50 1.03 2.78
CA ILE A 139 4.97 0.25 1.67
C ILE A 139 5.29 -1.21 1.95
N SER A 140 4.28 -1.97 2.36
CA SER A 140 4.35 -3.43 2.47
C SER A 140 4.07 -4.08 1.11
N ASP A 141 4.55 -5.31 0.91
CA ASP A 141 4.29 -6.08 -0.31
C ASP A 141 2.78 -6.28 -0.55
N GLU A 142 1.97 -6.34 0.50
CA GLU A 142 0.50 -6.42 0.43
C GLU A 142 -0.11 -5.11 -0.13
N THR A 143 0.42 -3.96 0.28
CA THR A 143 -0.03 -2.65 -0.22
C THR A 143 0.35 -2.48 -1.69
N ILE A 144 1.56 -2.90 -2.08
CA ILE A 144 2.03 -2.88 -3.47
C ILE A 144 1.12 -3.76 -4.35
N GLY A 145 0.66 -4.89 -3.81
CA GLY A 145 -0.23 -5.81 -4.52
C GLY A 145 -1.56 -5.19 -4.98
N ALA A 146 -2.06 -4.18 -4.29
CA ALA A 146 -3.38 -3.60 -4.54
C ALA A 146 -3.35 -2.32 -5.40
N VAL A 147 -2.19 -1.69 -5.63
CA VAL A 147 -2.09 -0.33 -6.14
C VAL A 147 -1.38 -0.29 -7.49
N LYS A 148 -1.88 0.53 -8.42
CA LYS A 148 -1.33 0.68 -9.77
C LYS A 148 -0.23 1.73 -9.84
N SER A 149 -0.29 2.75 -8.97
CA SER A 149 0.62 3.89 -8.98
C SER A 149 0.87 4.39 -7.55
N ILE A 150 1.99 5.09 -7.35
CA ILE A 150 2.43 5.60 -6.05
C ILE A 150 1.42 6.59 -5.46
N ASP A 151 0.87 7.45 -6.30
CA ASP A 151 -0.13 8.44 -5.93
C ASP A 151 -1.42 7.77 -5.44
N GLN A 152 -1.86 6.68 -6.08
CA GLN A 152 -3.01 5.89 -5.61
C GLN A 152 -2.72 5.16 -4.30
N ALA A 153 -1.47 4.75 -4.06
CA ALA A 153 -1.06 4.14 -2.80
C ALA A 153 -1.29 5.05 -1.58
N LEU A 154 -1.25 6.36 -1.81
CA LEU A 154 -1.45 7.37 -0.77
C LEU A 154 -2.93 7.59 -0.43
N ALA A 155 -3.86 7.15 -1.29
CA ALA A 155 -5.29 7.40 -1.11
C ALA A 155 -5.82 6.75 0.18
N GLY A 156 -6.36 7.57 1.09
CA GLY A 156 -6.95 7.09 2.34
C GLY A 156 -5.96 6.61 3.41
N GLN A 157 -4.64 6.59 3.13
CA GLN A 157 -3.64 6.06 4.05
C GLN A 157 -3.10 7.14 5.02
N ILE A 158 -3.14 8.38 4.62
CA ILE A 158 -2.56 9.48 5.41
C ILE A 158 -3.63 10.52 5.73
N ALA A 159 -3.87 10.77 7.01
CA ALA A 159 -4.83 11.77 7.46
C ALA A 159 -4.46 13.18 6.93
N GLY A 160 -5.45 13.90 6.39
CA GLY A 160 -5.26 15.24 5.82
C GLY A 160 -4.65 15.26 4.41
N LEU A 161 -4.53 14.10 3.77
CA LEU A 161 -4.17 13.97 2.37
C LEU A 161 -5.42 13.60 1.55
N SER A 162 -5.74 14.38 0.54
CA SER A 162 -6.80 14.08 -0.43
C SER A 162 -6.18 13.68 -1.75
N VAL A 163 -6.52 12.50 -2.23
CA VAL A 163 -6.06 11.98 -3.53
C VAL A 163 -7.28 11.73 -4.40
N THR A 164 -7.32 12.39 -5.55
CA THR A 164 -8.43 12.24 -6.51
C THR A 164 -7.85 11.83 -7.85
N SER A 165 -8.26 10.68 -8.37
CA SER A 165 -7.89 10.26 -9.72
C SER A 165 -8.54 11.19 -10.74
N THR A 166 -7.76 11.72 -11.67
CA THR A 166 -8.24 12.62 -12.73
C THR A 166 -8.80 11.86 -13.93
N SER A 167 -8.30 10.64 -14.16
CA SER A 167 -8.67 9.79 -15.29
C SER A 167 -8.47 8.32 -14.93
N GLY A 168 -9.16 7.44 -15.66
CA GLY A 168 -8.90 5.99 -15.64
C GLY A 168 -7.86 5.53 -16.66
N ALA A 169 -7.22 6.46 -17.37
CA ALA A 169 -6.20 6.12 -18.34
C ALA A 169 -4.93 5.58 -17.67
N PRO A 170 -4.24 4.61 -18.28
CA PRO A 170 -2.94 4.14 -17.82
C PRO A 170 -1.93 5.28 -17.64
N GLY A 171 -1.23 5.32 -16.51
CA GLY A 171 -0.25 6.35 -16.20
C GLY A 171 -0.80 7.74 -15.90
N ALA A 172 -2.12 7.92 -15.84
CA ALA A 172 -2.73 9.20 -15.51
C ALA A 172 -2.39 9.63 -14.07
N PRO A 173 -1.91 10.87 -13.85
CA PRO A 173 -1.57 11.37 -12.53
C PRO A 173 -2.83 11.56 -11.67
N ALA A 174 -2.73 11.28 -10.37
CA ALA A 174 -3.76 11.67 -9.44
C ALA A 174 -3.51 13.09 -8.92
N LYS A 175 -4.58 13.83 -8.68
CA LYS A 175 -4.53 15.13 -8.04
C LYS A 175 -4.43 14.97 -6.53
N ILE A 176 -3.31 15.44 -5.97
CA ILE A 176 -3.03 15.31 -4.54
C ILE A 176 -3.09 16.68 -3.87
N ARG A 177 -3.76 16.75 -2.72
CA ARG A 177 -3.84 17.95 -1.90
C ARG A 177 -3.56 17.63 -0.45
N ILE A 178 -2.72 18.44 0.18
CA ILE A 178 -2.38 18.34 1.60
C ILE A 178 -3.11 19.45 2.34
N ARG A 179 -3.96 19.08 3.32
CA ARG A 179 -4.77 20.01 4.14
C ARG A 179 -5.74 20.90 3.35
N GLY A 180 -6.12 20.48 2.15
CA GLY A 180 -7.09 21.20 1.32
C GLY A 180 -6.49 22.15 0.31
N THR A 181 -7.27 23.13 -0.12
CA THR A 181 -6.89 24.11 -1.15
C THR A 181 -6.23 25.31 -0.52
N SER A 182 -4.96 25.54 -0.85
CA SER A 182 -4.16 26.66 -0.31
C SER A 182 -4.15 27.89 -1.21
N SER A 183 -4.44 27.74 -2.51
CA SER A 183 -4.43 28.83 -3.49
C SER A 183 -5.59 28.72 -4.46
N LEU A 184 -6.12 29.85 -4.91
CA LEU A 184 -7.19 29.90 -5.91
C LEU A 184 -6.64 29.87 -7.34
N ASN A 185 -5.49 30.51 -7.58
CA ASN A 185 -4.91 30.71 -8.92
C ASN A 185 -3.52 30.09 -9.12
N GLY A 186 -2.90 29.54 -8.05
CA GLY A 186 -1.59 28.90 -8.12
C GLY A 186 -1.65 27.39 -8.18
N THR A 187 -0.51 26.77 -8.41
CA THR A 187 -0.35 25.31 -8.27
C THR A 187 -0.70 24.89 -6.85
N GLN A 188 -1.45 23.81 -6.71
CA GLN A 188 -1.91 23.25 -5.41
C GLN A 188 -1.25 21.92 -5.12
N ASP A 189 -0.41 21.44 -6.05
CA ASP A 189 0.23 20.16 -5.95
C ASP A 189 1.42 20.21 -4.99
N PRO A 190 1.65 19.17 -4.18
CA PRO A 190 2.78 19.10 -3.28
C PRO A 190 4.08 18.89 -4.05
N LEU A 191 5.20 19.34 -3.48
CA LEU A 191 6.52 19.06 -4.02
C LEU A 191 6.87 17.59 -3.80
N TRP A 192 7.32 16.91 -4.84
CA TRP A 192 7.83 15.55 -4.73
C TRP A 192 9.35 15.56 -4.59
N VAL A 193 9.85 14.71 -3.71
CA VAL A 193 11.28 14.55 -3.43
C VAL A 193 11.61 13.07 -3.44
N LEU A 194 12.54 12.66 -4.30
CA LEU A 194 13.03 11.29 -4.40
C LEU A 194 14.45 11.22 -3.82
N ASP A 195 14.65 10.45 -2.76
CA ASP A 195 15.93 10.28 -2.06
C ASP A 195 16.69 11.59 -1.77
N GLY A 196 15.95 12.64 -1.46
CA GLY A 196 16.47 13.98 -1.18
C GLY A 196 16.51 14.92 -2.38
N ILE A 197 16.27 14.44 -3.60
CA ILE A 197 16.29 15.26 -4.82
C ILE A 197 14.87 15.71 -5.15
N PRO A 198 14.59 17.02 -5.21
CA PRO A 198 13.29 17.52 -5.65
C PRO A 198 13.04 17.18 -7.13
N LEU A 199 11.88 16.58 -7.41
CA LEU A 199 11.46 16.27 -8.76
C LEU A 199 10.79 17.49 -9.41
N GLU A 200 11.04 17.68 -10.70
CA GLU A 200 10.41 18.72 -11.51
C GLU A 200 9.36 18.13 -12.45
N GLY A 201 8.40 18.96 -12.91
CA GLY A 201 7.38 18.51 -13.85
C GLY A 201 6.31 17.58 -13.24
N THR A 202 6.11 17.67 -11.93
CA THR A 202 5.10 16.88 -11.21
C THR A 202 3.74 17.56 -11.14
N ASP A 203 3.61 18.78 -11.64
CA ASP A 203 2.38 19.57 -11.62
C ASP A 203 1.32 18.90 -12.51
N VAL A 204 0.15 18.65 -11.94
CA VAL A 204 -1.00 18.14 -12.68
C VAL A 204 -1.62 19.29 -13.48
N PRO A 205 -1.81 19.17 -14.80
CA PRO A 205 -2.41 20.24 -15.59
C PRO A 205 -3.77 20.68 -15.03
N GLN A 206 -4.00 21.98 -14.97
CA GLN A 206 -5.29 22.55 -14.54
C GLN A 206 -6.39 22.12 -15.53
N SER A 207 -7.62 22.00 -15.05
CA SER A 207 -8.78 21.39 -15.71
C SER A 207 -9.14 21.91 -17.11
N ASN A 208 -8.61 23.03 -17.54
CA ASN A 208 -8.90 23.61 -18.87
C ASN A 208 -8.18 22.86 -20.02
N VAL A 209 -7.20 22.02 -19.67
CA VAL A 209 -6.40 21.23 -20.64
C VAL A 209 -6.96 19.81 -20.81
N LEU A 210 -7.95 19.42 -19.99
CA LEU A 210 -8.54 18.08 -20.01
C LEU A 210 -9.34 17.77 -21.30
N ASN A 211 -9.60 18.76 -22.13
CA ASN A 211 -10.25 18.57 -23.43
C ASN A 211 -9.28 18.05 -24.52
N ASP A 212 -8.00 18.03 -24.25
CA ASP A 212 -6.99 17.56 -25.19
C ASP A 212 -6.25 16.36 -24.59
N VAL A 213 -6.68 15.15 -24.99
CA VAL A 213 -6.11 13.88 -24.51
C VAL A 213 -4.62 13.75 -24.84
N SER A 214 -4.13 14.53 -25.82
CA SER A 214 -2.71 14.56 -26.20
C SER A 214 -1.81 15.28 -25.19
N ASN A 215 -2.39 16.07 -24.27
CA ASN A 215 -1.69 16.83 -23.25
C ASN A 215 -1.72 16.18 -21.85
N ILE A 216 -2.10 14.91 -21.73
CA ILE A 216 -1.88 14.16 -20.49
C ILE A 216 -0.37 13.94 -20.36
N GLN A 217 0.32 14.92 -19.81
CA GLN A 217 1.72 14.77 -19.44
C GLN A 217 1.81 13.66 -18.39
N GLN A 218 2.58 12.66 -18.71
CA GLN A 218 2.90 11.62 -17.73
C GLN A 218 3.66 12.30 -16.58
N SER A 219 3.14 12.16 -15.39
CA SER A 219 3.86 12.63 -14.19
C SER A 219 5.23 11.95 -14.13
N SER A 220 6.28 12.70 -13.80
CA SER A 220 7.62 12.14 -13.57
C SER A 220 7.61 11.02 -12.50
N ILE A 221 6.59 10.99 -11.65
CA ILE A 221 6.37 9.94 -10.63
C ILE A 221 5.81 8.66 -11.25
N ALA A 222 5.07 8.75 -12.38
CA ALA A 222 4.54 7.57 -13.06
C ALA A 222 5.65 6.63 -13.55
N GLY A 223 6.89 7.14 -13.67
CA GLY A 223 8.08 6.36 -14.00
C GLY A 223 8.60 5.47 -12.87
N LEU A 224 8.28 5.75 -11.62
CA LEU A 224 8.81 5.00 -10.48
C LEU A 224 8.08 3.67 -10.27
N ASN A 225 8.86 2.62 -9.98
CA ASN A 225 8.29 1.33 -9.62
C ASN A 225 7.94 1.31 -8.12
N PRO A 226 6.67 1.08 -7.73
CA PRO A 226 6.31 0.99 -6.32
C PRO A 226 7.08 -0.09 -5.54
N ALA A 227 7.51 -1.17 -6.22
CA ALA A 227 8.28 -2.24 -5.61
C ALA A 227 9.68 -1.81 -5.12
N ASP A 228 10.23 -0.72 -5.66
CA ASP A 228 11.54 -0.19 -5.27
C ASP A 228 11.46 0.83 -4.13
N ILE A 229 10.25 1.17 -3.66
CA ILE A 229 10.04 2.15 -2.60
C ILE A 229 10.07 1.45 -1.24
N GLU A 230 10.81 2.03 -0.30
CA GLU A 230 10.85 1.58 1.09
C GLU A 230 9.75 2.26 1.91
N ASN A 231 9.65 3.60 1.81
CA ASN A 231 8.62 4.37 2.50
C ASN A 231 8.31 5.69 1.80
N ILE A 232 7.14 6.23 2.10
CA ILE A 232 6.72 7.56 1.68
C ILE A 232 6.41 8.39 2.92
N THR A 233 7.03 9.55 3.01
CA THR A 233 6.84 10.49 4.12
C THR A 233 6.18 11.77 3.60
N VAL A 234 5.07 12.19 4.21
CA VAL A 234 4.35 13.41 3.85
C VAL A 234 4.59 14.48 4.92
N LEU A 235 5.27 15.55 4.53
CA LEU A 235 5.54 16.72 5.36
C LEU A 235 4.40 17.72 5.16
N LYS A 236 3.62 17.95 6.21
CA LYS A 236 2.38 18.74 6.12
C LYS A 236 2.54 20.16 6.69
N ASP A 237 3.52 20.38 7.57
CA ASP A 237 3.72 21.63 8.28
C ASP A 237 4.84 22.46 7.70
N ALA A 238 4.71 23.79 7.77
CA ALA A 238 5.70 24.74 7.30
C ALA A 238 7.09 24.52 7.93
N ALA A 239 7.15 24.12 9.21
CA ALA A 239 8.41 23.81 9.88
C ALA A 239 9.16 22.63 9.23
N ALA A 240 8.43 21.61 8.78
CA ALA A 240 9.03 20.45 8.10
C ALA A 240 9.38 20.74 6.65
N THR A 241 8.64 21.63 5.99
CA THR A 241 8.80 21.96 4.56
C THR A 241 9.76 23.11 4.30
N ALA A 242 10.15 23.88 5.34
CA ALA A 242 11.00 25.06 5.23
C ALA A 242 12.34 24.82 4.51
N ILE A 243 12.91 23.62 4.64
CA ILE A 243 14.17 23.24 3.98
C ILE A 243 14.07 23.19 2.45
N TYR A 244 12.86 23.09 1.90
CA TYR A 244 12.61 23.04 0.46
C TYR A 244 12.17 24.41 -0.12
N GLY A 245 12.09 25.45 0.72
CA GLY A 245 11.76 26.81 0.34
C GLY A 245 10.33 27.01 -0.17
N ALA A 246 10.13 28.03 -1.03
CA ALA A 246 8.81 28.43 -1.51
C ALA A 246 8.06 27.35 -2.31
N ARG A 247 8.77 26.45 -2.99
CA ARG A 247 8.18 25.35 -3.75
C ARG A 247 7.42 24.35 -2.87
N ALA A 248 7.71 24.33 -1.57
CA ALA A 248 7.10 23.43 -0.60
C ALA A 248 5.87 24.02 0.12
N ALA A 249 5.34 25.15 -0.39
CA ALA A 249 4.19 25.84 0.24
C ALA A 249 2.94 24.95 0.37
N ASN A 250 2.74 24.00 -0.55
CA ASN A 250 1.61 23.05 -0.56
C ASN A 250 1.93 21.74 0.15
N GLY A 251 3.07 21.64 0.86
CA GLY A 251 3.58 20.44 1.47
C GLY A 251 4.58 19.69 0.60
N VAL A 252 5.20 18.65 1.18
CA VAL A 252 6.24 17.85 0.50
C VAL A 252 5.93 16.36 0.69
N ILE A 253 6.06 15.60 -0.39
CA ILE A 253 5.99 14.15 -0.38
C ILE A 253 7.40 13.61 -0.65
N VAL A 254 8.00 13.00 0.36
CA VAL A 254 9.35 12.43 0.27
C VAL A 254 9.23 10.93 0.04
N ILE A 255 9.78 10.46 -1.06
CA ILE A 255 9.91 9.04 -1.41
C ILE A 255 11.32 8.60 -1.04
N THR A 256 11.42 7.51 -0.31
CA THR A 256 12.69 6.85 0.01
C THR A 256 12.71 5.50 -0.67
N THR A 257 13.74 5.24 -1.49
CA THR A 257 13.90 3.97 -2.18
C THR A 257 14.58 2.92 -1.30
N LYS A 258 14.38 1.65 -1.66
CA LYS A 258 15.03 0.52 -1.00
C LYS A 258 16.54 0.60 -1.20
N LYS A 259 17.29 0.36 -0.12
CA LYS A 259 18.76 0.35 -0.10
C LYS A 259 19.27 -1.02 0.26
N GLY A 260 20.52 -1.30 -0.12
CA GLY A 260 21.19 -2.53 0.26
C GLY A 260 21.35 -2.65 1.77
N LYS A 261 21.21 -3.86 2.27
CA LYS A 261 21.39 -4.19 3.70
C LYS A 261 22.61 -5.12 3.86
N VAL A 262 23.29 -4.98 4.99
CA VAL A 262 24.39 -5.90 5.35
C VAL A 262 23.81 -7.30 5.52
N GLY A 263 24.36 -8.26 4.81
CA GLY A 263 23.90 -9.64 4.86
C GLY A 263 24.20 -10.41 3.60
N LYS A 264 23.79 -11.68 3.58
CA LYS A 264 23.88 -12.52 2.37
C LYS A 264 23.02 -11.94 1.26
N PRO A 265 23.40 -12.12 -0.01
CA PRO A 265 22.57 -11.71 -1.14
C PRO A 265 21.18 -12.34 -1.07
N VAL A 266 20.16 -11.49 -1.19
CA VAL A 266 18.75 -11.87 -1.23
C VAL A 266 18.21 -11.49 -2.60
N ILE A 267 17.63 -12.47 -3.29
CA ILE A 267 16.98 -12.29 -4.58
C ILE A 267 15.47 -12.35 -4.33
N ASN A 268 14.75 -11.32 -4.75
CA ASN A 268 13.30 -11.33 -4.72
C ASN A 268 12.76 -11.23 -6.14
N PHE A 269 11.83 -12.11 -6.48
CA PHE A 269 11.08 -12.06 -7.73
C PHE A 269 9.60 -11.96 -7.41
N SER A 270 8.92 -11.02 -8.06
CA SER A 270 7.48 -10.90 -7.98
C SER A 270 6.88 -10.79 -9.37
N SER A 271 5.71 -11.39 -9.55
CA SER A 271 4.89 -11.23 -10.74
C SER A 271 3.45 -10.96 -10.33
N LYS A 272 2.82 -10.00 -11.00
CA LYS A 272 1.44 -9.60 -10.73
C LYS A 272 0.66 -9.53 -12.03
N PHE A 273 -0.51 -10.13 -12.01
CA PHE A 273 -1.45 -10.13 -13.12
C PHE A 273 -2.77 -9.52 -12.65
N THR A 274 -3.27 -8.56 -13.41
CA THR A 274 -4.53 -7.89 -13.10
C THR A 274 -5.45 -7.96 -14.32
N TYR A 275 -6.61 -8.58 -14.12
CA TYR A 275 -7.68 -8.60 -15.12
C TYR A 275 -8.73 -7.56 -14.76
N MET A 276 -9.06 -6.70 -15.71
CA MET A 276 -10.11 -5.71 -15.60
C MET A 276 -11.14 -6.00 -16.71
N PRO A 277 -12.34 -6.47 -16.34
CA PRO A 277 -13.40 -6.69 -17.32
C PRO A 277 -13.84 -5.37 -17.94
N THR A 278 -14.33 -5.43 -19.15
CA THR A 278 -14.92 -4.29 -19.84
C THR A 278 -16.12 -3.73 -19.08
N LEU A 279 -16.38 -2.45 -19.28
CA LEU A 279 -17.56 -1.81 -18.71
C LEU A 279 -18.82 -2.37 -19.39
N SER A 280 -19.73 -2.94 -18.61
CA SER A 280 -21.02 -3.39 -19.13
C SER A 280 -21.92 -2.17 -19.39
N THR A 281 -22.13 -1.84 -20.65
CA THR A 281 -23.02 -0.76 -21.08
C THR A 281 -24.49 -1.07 -20.79
N ASN A 282 -24.84 -2.35 -20.64
CA ASN A 282 -26.21 -2.80 -20.34
C ASN A 282 -26.77 -2.25 -19.01
N ARG A 283 -25.90 -1.84 -18.07
CA ARG A 283 -26.31 -1.22 -16.80
C ARG A 283 -26.66 0.26 -16.90
N LEU A 284 -26.33 0.89 -18.03
CA LEU A 284 -26.54 2.32 -18.22
C LEU A 284 -27.95 2.65 -18.71
N ASN A 285 -28.83 1.65 -18.94
CA ASN A 285 -30.17 1.83 -19.50
C ASN A 285 -30.17 2.79 -20.71
N MET A 286 -29.22 2.57 -21.63
CA MET A 286 -29.14 3.38 -22.85
C MET A 286 -30.28 2.99 -23.80
N LEU A 287 -30.77 3.97 -24.54
CA LEU A 287 -31.72 3.74 -25.60
C LEU A 287 -31.11 2.88 -26.70
N ASN A 288 -31.86 1.89 -27.18
CA ASN A 288 -31.52 1.18 -28.40
C ASN A 288 -31.75 2.07 -29.62
N SER A 289 -31.34 1.62 -30.83
CA SER A 289 -31.46 2.43 -32.04
C SER A 289 -32.89 2.78 -32.40
N GLN A 290 -33.84 1.88 -32.14
CA GLN A 290 -35.27 2.12 -32.38
C GLN A 290 -35.81 3.19 -31.46
N GLU A 291 -35.61 3.03 -30.14
CA GLU A 291 -36.04 3.98 -29.12
C GLU A 291 -35.43 5.37 -29.33
N LYS A 292 -34.12 5.42 -29.71
CA LYS A 292 -33.46 6.68 -30.01
C LYS A 292 -34.06 7.38 -31.21
N VAL A 293 -34.32 6.66 -32.29
CA VAL A 293 -34.94 7.22 -33.50
C VAL A 293 -36.36 7.70 -33.18
N ASP A 294 -37.16 6.93 -32.43
CA ASP A 294 -38.49 7.31 -32.02
C ASP A 294 -38.49 8.57 -31.16
N LEU A 295 -37.56 8.67 -30.20
CA LEU A 295 -37.37 9.85 -29.39
C LEU A 295 -36.98 11.08 -30.23
N GLU A 296 -36.04 10.94 -31.18
CA GLU A 296 -35.61 12.03 -32.03
C GLU A 296 -36.77 12.51 -32.97
N LEU A 297 -37.59 11.61 -33.46
CA LEU A 297 -38.80 11.92 -34.23
C LEU A 297 -39.79 12.72 -33.40
N GLU A 298 -40.06 12.32 -32.13
CA GLU A 298 -40.98 13.02 -31.24
C GLU A 298 -40.44 14.40 -30.82
N LEU A 299 -39.15 14.51 -30.50
CA LEU A 299 -38.51 15.79 -30.15
C LEU A 299 -38.60 16.78 -31.34
N LEU A 300 -38.39 16.32 -32.57
CA LEU A 300 -38.49 17.16 -33.75
C LEU A 300 -39.94 17.62 -33.97
N ARG A 301 -40.93 16.72 -33.76
CA ARG A 301 -42.37 17.02 -33.87
C ARG A 301 -42.85 17.99 -32.84
N SER A 302 -42.43 17.86 -31.58
CA SER A 302 -42.80 18.72 -30.47
C SER A 302 -42.09 20.09 -30.50
N ASN A 303 -41.33 20.37 -31.55
CA ASN A 303 -40.55 21.60 -31.71
C ASN A 303 -39.61 21.88 -30.52
N PHE A 304 -39.17 20.83 -29.85
CA PHE A 304 -38.12 20.95 -28.87
C PHE A 304 -36.87 21.45 -29.60
N ALA A 305 -36.10 22.36 -28.98
CA ALA A 305 -34.90 22.98 -29.58
C ALA A 305 -33.78 21.96 -29.81
N TYR A 306 -34.00 21.06 -30.73
CA TYR A 306 -33.09 20.04 -31.20
C TYR A 306 -32.53 20.52 -32.54
N GLY A 307 -31.32 21.04 -32.51
CA GLY A 307 -30.73 21.67 -33.70
C GLY A 307 -30.56 20.67 -34.85
N ASP A 308 -30.74 21.12 -36.07
CA ASP A 308 -30.73 20.34 -37.33
C ASP A 308 -29.47 19.46 -37.54
N ASN A 309 -28.41 19.71 -36.76
CA ASN A 309 -27.15 18.97 -36.83
C ASN A 309 -26.86 18.04 -35.63
N LYS A 310 -27.77 17.91 -34.67
CA LYS A 310 -27.51 17.22 -33.40
C LYS A 310 -28.01 15.78 -33.33
N GLY A 311 -28.81 15.31 -34.30
CA GLY A 311 -29.33 13.96 -34.30
C GLY A 311 -29.31 13.35 -35.71
N GLY A 312 -29.33 12.03 -35.77
CA GLY A 312 -29.33 11.30 -37.05
C GLY A 312 -30.63 11.54 -37.85
N VAL A 313 -31.76 11.56 -37.17
CA VAL A 313 -33.09 11.79 -37.78
C VAL A 313 -33.25 13.22 -38.28
N SER A 314 -32.92 14.22 -37.46
CA SER A 314 -33.02 15.62 -37.84
C SER A 314 -32.09 15.93 -39.02
N LYS A 315 -30.90 15.33 -39.06
CA LYS A 315 -29.97 15.47 -40.17
C LYS A 315 -30.50 14.88 -41.48
N ILE A 316 -31.14 13.72 -41.42
CA ILE A 316 -31.79 13.13 -42.59
C ILE A 316 -32.95 14.01 -43.06
N ILE A 317 -33.89 14.38 -42.17
CA ILE A 317 -35.09 15.17 -42.52
C ILE A 317 -34.71 16.55 -43.07
N SER A 318 -33.71 17.22 -42.45
CA SER A 318 -33.22 18.51 -42.92
C SER A 318 -32.47 18.40 -44.26
N GLY A 319 -31.70 17.32 -44.46
CA GLY A 319 -31.02 17.03 -45.73
C GLY A 319 -31.95 16.89 -46.91
N TYR A 320 -33.16 16.41 -46.69
CA TYR A 320 -34.23 16.36 -47.68
C TYR A 320 -35.08 17.64 -47.73
N GLY A 321 -34.83 18.64 -46.90
CA GLY A 321 -35.62 19.88 -46.80
C GLY A 321 -37.03 19.69 -46.25
N LEU A 322 -37.27 18.62 -45.50
CA LEU A 322 -38.61 18.19 -45.07
C LEU A 322 -38.92 18.56 -43.60
N THR A 323 -38.14 19.38 -42.96
CA THR A 323 -38.30 19.70 -41.52
C THR A 323 -39.68 20.31 -41.21
N ASP A 324 -40.12 21.29 -42.00
CA ASP A 324 -41.42 21.94 -41.75
C ASP A 324 -42.59 21.04 -42.13
N ALA A 325 -42.43 20.24 -43.21
CA ALA A 325 -43.43 19.26 -43.63
C ALA A 325 -43.62 18.20 -42.53
N TYR A 326 -42.53 17.69 -41.98
CA TYR A 326 -42.58 16.70 -40.91
C TYR A 326 -43.24 17.26 -39.60
N LYS A 327 -42.87 18.47 -39.19
CA LYS A 327 -43.50 19.13 -38.02
C LYS A 327 -45.04 19.26 -38.13
N LYS A 328 -45.56 19.50 -39.35
CA LYS A 328 -46.99 19.65 -39.64
C LYS A 328 -47.71 18.32 -39.87
N GLY A 329 -47.11 17.44 -40.63
CA GLY A 329 -47.77 16.22 -41.16
C GLY A 329 -47.21 14.91 -40.59
N GLY A 330 -46.13 14.96 -39.77
CA GLY A 330 -45.51 13.75 -39.21
C GLY A 330 -44.90 12.81 -40.25
N TRP A 331 -44.91 11.54 -39.96
CA TRP A 331 -44.28 10.50 -40.82
C TRP A 331 -44.81 10.46 -42.25
N SER A 332 -46.10 10.66 -42.47
CA SER A 332 -46.76 10.66 -43.78
C SER A 332 -46.34 11.83 -44.68
N ALA A 333 -45.75 12.88 -44.13
CA ALA A 333 -45.24 14.01 -44.91
C ALA A 333 -43.81 13.82 -45.40
N LEU A 334 -43.17 12.73 -45.04
CA LEU A 334 -41.82 12.37 -45.49
C LEU A 334 -41.87 11.65 -46.84
N THR A 335 -40.87 11.89 -47.70
CA THR A 335 -40.72 11.14 -48.95
C THR A 335 -40.32 9.68 -48.68
N PRO A 336 -40.62 8.73 -49.62
CA PRO A 336 -40.24 7.33 -49.44
C PRO A 336 -38.74 7.12 -49.19
N GLU A 337 -37.90 7.95 -49.81
CA GLU A 337 -36.45 7.91 -49.65
C GLU A 337 -36.05 8.30 -48.21
N ALA A 338 -36.60 9.39 -47.69
CA ALA A 338 -36.36 9.85 -46.31
C ALA A 338 -36.85 8.80 -45.28
N GLN A 339 -38.03 8.21 -45.51
CA GLN A 339 -38.54 7.12 -44.66
C GLN A 339 -37.64 5.88 -44.71
N THR A 340 -37.08 5.56 -45.86
CA THR A 340 -36.15 4.43 -46.00
C THR A 340 -34.83 4.68 -45.24
N ASP A 341 -34.29 5.88 -45.35
CA ASP A 341 -33.07 6.24 -44.65
C ASP A 341 -33.27 6.27 -43.13
N ILE A 342 -34.37 6.79 -42.62
CA ILE A 342 -34.72 6.76 -41.21
C ILE A 342 -34.95 5.31 -40.73
N SER A 343 -35.62 4.47 -41.57
CA SER A 343 -35.83 3.06 -41.27
C SER A 343 -34.52 2.29 -41.22
N ARG A 344 -33.55 2.63 -42.08
CA ARG A 344 -32.21 2.06 -42.05
C ARG A 344 -31.51 2.45 -40.72
N LEU A 345 -31.57 3.73 -40.36
CA LEU A 345 -30.99 4.20 -39.07
C LEU A 345 -31.63 3.50 -37.88
N ARG A 346 -32.94 3.28 -37.90
CA ARG A 346 -33.70 2.57 -36.87
C ARG A 346 -33.27 1.11 -36.69
N ASN A 347 -32.96 0.43 -37.81
CA ASN A 347 -32.57 -0.98 -37.84
C ASN A 347 -31.05 -1.21 -37.74
N THR A 348 -30.25 -0.13 -37.71
CA THR A 348 -28.81 -0.22 -37.54
C THR A 348 -28.48 -0.13 -36.05
N GLU A 349 -28.13 -1.25 -35.48
CA GLU A 349 -27.67 -1.28 -34.08
C GLU A 349 -26.15 -1.30 -34.06
N THR A 350 -25.57 -0.32 -33.35
CA THR A 350 -24.13 -0.21 -33.15
C THR A 350 -23.82 -0.23 -31.67
N ASP A 351 -23.20 -1.30 -31.23
CA ASP A 351 -22.69 -1.35 -29.86
C ASP A 351 -21.35 -0.58 -29.75
N TRP A 352 -21.45 0.66 -29.33
CA TRP A 352 -20.29 1.50 -29.07
C TRP A 352 -19.43 0.99 -27.92
N GLY A 353 -20.03 0.22 -27.00
CA GLY A 353 -19.31 -0.44 -25.92
C GLY A 353 -18.28 -1.41 -26.46
N ASP A 354 -18.69 -2.29 -27.36
CA ASP A 354 -17.82 -3.27 -28.02
C ASP A 354 -16.78 -2.62 -28.94
N ILE A 355 -17.13 -1.49 -29.55
CA ILE A 355 -16.19 -0.77 -30.44
C ILE A 355 -15.11 -0.07 -29.63
N LEU A 356 -15.46 0.61 -28.55
CA LEU A 356 -14.56 1.50 -27.80
C LEU A 356 -13.84 0.79 -26.66
N PHE A 357 -14.50 -0.17 -26.03
CA PHE A 357 -13.97 -0.82 -24.82
C PHE A 357 -13.49 -2.23 -25.09
N ARG A 358 -12.65 -2.72 -24.21
CA ARG A 358 -12.12 -4.09 -24.19
C ARG A 358 -11.86 -4.53 -22.75
N ASP A 359 -11.78 -5.82 -22.55
CA ASP A 359 -11.15 -6.36 -21.36
C ASP A 359 -9.67 -5.96 -21.35
N ALA A 360 -9.18 -5.58 -20.20
CA ALA A 360 -7.78 -5.22 -20.02
C ALA A 360 -7.07 -6.25 -19.15
N PHE A 361 -5.91 -6.69 -19.62
CA PHE A 361 -5.02 -7.58 -18.92
C PHE A 361 -3.68 -6.87 -18.71
N ASN A 362 -3.32 -6.68 -17.44
CA ASN A 362 -2.10 -5.99 -17.04
C ASN A 362 -1.14 -6.99 -16.42
N GLN A 363 0.13 -6.79 -16.66
CA GLN A 363 1.19 -7.66 -16.15
C GLN A 363 2.36 -6.83 -15.63
N GLU A 364 2.89 -7.27 -14.51
CA GLU A 364 4.02 -6.66 -13.84
C GLU A 364 5.00 -7.76 -13.41
N TYR A 365 6.26 -7.54 -13.69
CA TYR A 365 7.36 -8.40 -13.28
C TYR A 365 8.41 -7.54 -12.61
N SER A 366 8.88 -7.95 -11.45
CA SER A 366 9.94 -7.28 -10.73
C SER A 366 10.93 -8.30 -10.20
N LEU A 367 12.21 -8.07 -10.46
CA LEU A 367 13.33 -8.83 -9.93
C LEU A 367 14.25 -7.87 -9.19
N SER A 368 14.55 -8.15 -7.94
CA SER A 368 15.50 -7.35 -7.16
C SER A 368 16.55 -8.22 -6.48
N LEU A 369 17.74 -7.66 -6.33
CA LEU A 369 18.88 -8.24 -5.66
C LEU A 369 19.38 -7.23 -4.63
N SER A 370 19.48 -7.64 -3.38
CA SER A 370 20.04 -6.82 -2.29
C SER A 370 21.02 -7.62 -1.46
N GLY A 371 22.04 -6.95 -0.95
CA GLY A 371 23.04 -7.60 -0.10
C GLY A 371 24.18 -6.67 0.23
N GLY A 372 25.21 -7.21 0.88
CA GLY A 372 26.42 -6.48 1.14
C GLY A 372 27.12 -6.88 2.42
N ASN A 373 28.21 -6.21 2.69
CA ASN A 373 28.97 -6.33 3.92
C ASN A 373 29.04 -4.98 4.65
N GLU A 374 29.78 -4.90 5.74
CA GLU A 374 29.91 -3.67 6.53
C GLU A 374 30.51 -2.48 5.75
N ARG A 375 31.21 -2.75 4.64
CA ARG A 375 31.87 -1.72 3.82
C ARG A 375 31.04 -1.30 2.63
N VAL A 376 30.41 -2.27 1.97
CA VAL A 376 29.63 -2.03 0.73
C VAL A 376 28.30 -2.74 0.83
N THR A 377 27.22 -2.01 0.63
CA THR A 377 25.88 -2.55 0.45
C THR A 377 25.36 -2.17 -0.92
N TYR A 378 24.58 -3.05 -1.54
CA TYR A 378 24.04 -2.83 -2.87
C TYR A 378 22.56 -3.25 -2.93
N TYR A 379 21.83 -2.53 -3.76
CA TYR A 379 20.48 -2.87 -4.20
C TYR A 379 20.41 -2.65 -5.70
N THR A 380 19.86 -3.60 -6.43
CA THR A 380 19.57 -3.45 -7.86
C THR A 380 18.24 -4.12 -8.16
N SER A 381 17.47 -3.51 -9.05
CA SER A 381 16.20 -4.06 -9.51
C SER A 381 16.01 -3.85 -11.00
N ILE A 382 15.24 -4.74 -11.60
CA ILE A 382 14.68 -4.62 -12.94
C ILE A 382 13.20 -4.91 -12.87
N GLY A 383 12.39 -4.01 -13.41
CA GLY A 383 10.94 -4.14 -13.43
C GLY A 383 10.39 -3.88 -14.82
N TYR A 384 9.47 -4.74 -15.26
CA TYR A 384 8.66 -4.54 -16.46
C TYR A 384 7.20 -4.45 -16.08
N TYR A 385 6.53 -3.43 -16.55
CA TYR A 385 5.13 -3.16 -16.32
C TYR A 385 4.42 -2.85 -17.62
N GLN A 386 3.35 -3.59 -17.90
CA GLN A 386 2.46 -3.35 -19.02
C GLN A 386 1.05 -3.12 -18.50
N GLU A 387 0.51 -1.96 -18.79
CA GLU A 387 -0.87 -1.61 -18.49
C GLU A 387 -1.67 -1.34 -19.73
N ASN A 388 -2.74 -2.07 -19.91
CA ASN A 388 -3.73 -1.86 -20.92
C ASN A 388 -4.95 -1.17 -20.32
N GLY A 389 -5.43 -0.10 -20.97
CA GLY A 389 -6.68 0.53 -20.61
C GLY A 389 -7.89 -0.24 -21.13
N ASN A 390 -9.03 -0.09 -20.46
CA ASN A 390 -10.31 -0.59 -20.97
C ASN A 390 -10.72 0.08 -22.28
N VAL A 391 -10.24 1.29 -22.57
CA VAL A 391 -10.41 1.95 -23.87
C VAL A 391 -9.40 1.38 -24.85
N LYS A 392 -9.87 0.92 -26.01
CA LYS A 392 -8.99 0.39 -27.07
C LYS A 392 -8.02 1.46 -27.56
N GLY A 393 -6.76 1.07 -27.78
CA GLY A 393 -5.69 1.98 -28.22
C GLY A 393 -5.00 2.75 -27.11
N VAL A 394 -5.41 2.59 -25.84
CA VAL A 394 -4.76 3.22 -24.68
C VAL A 394 -4.00 2.16 -23.90
N GLY A 395 -2.71 2.39 -23.69
CA GLY A 395 -1.84 1.50 -22.90
C GLY A 395 -0.58 2.21 -22.45
N LEU A 396 0.14 1.61 -21.51
CA LEU A 396 1.43 2.06 -20.99
C LEU A 396 2.34 0.86 -20.79
N ASP A 397 3.51 0.93 -21.42
CA ASP A 397 4.60 -0.02 -21.18
C ASP A 397 5.76 0.71 -20.51
N ARG A 398 6.32 0.10 -19.47
CA ARG A 398 7.40 0.70 -18.69
C ARG A 398 8.45 -0.35 -18.34
N LEU A 399 9.70 -0.02 -18.58
CA LEU A 399 10.86 -0.77 -18.14
C LEU A 399 11.67 0.08 -17.15
N ASN A 400 11.85 -0.41 -15.95
CA ASN A 400 12.61 0.25 -14.90
C ASN A 400 13.85 -0.58 -14.59
N ILE A 401 15.00 0.11 -14.50
CA ILE A 401 16.26 -0.48 -14.05
C ILE A 401 16.80 0.47 -12.99
N VAL A 402 16.98 -0.04 -11.78
CA VAL A 402 17.50 0.73 -10.65
C VAL A 402 18.73 0.01 -10.11
N GLY A 403 19.77 0.79 -9.83
CA GLY A 403 20.97 0.29 -9.17
C GLY A 403 21.46 1.32 -8.16
N THR A 404 21.58 0.93 -6.90
CA THR A 404 22.16 1.75 -5.85
C THR A 404 23.27 0.99 -5.16
N GLY A 405 24.44 1.62 -5.02
CA GLY A 405 25.56 1.10 -4.26
C GLY A 405 26.00 2.14 -3.22
N ILE A 406 26.21 1.72 -1.99
CA ILE A 406 26.74 2.59 -0.94
C ILE A 406 28.03 1.98 -0.43
N GLU A 407 29.15 2.67 -0.67
CA GLU A 407 30.44 2.35 -0.08
C GLU A 407 30.58 3.12 1.24
N ARG A 408 30.71 2.39 2.35
CA ARG A 408 31.05 2.97 3.65
C ARG A 408 32.56 2.84 3.85
N GLN A 409 33.30 3.93 3.62
CA GLN A 409 34.68 3.98 4.07
C GLN A 409 34.70 4.16 5.60
N LEU A 410 35.17 3.13 6.29
CA LEU A 410 35.54 3.22 7.70
C LEU A 410 36.90 3.94 7.81
N ALA A 411 36.95 5.21 7.42
CA ALA A 411 38.07 6.07 7.77
C ALA A 411 37.84 6.62 9.18
N ARG A 412 38.87 6.63 9.97
CA ARG A 412 38.85 6.98 11.40
C ARG A 412 38.27 8.35 11.74
N ASP A 413 38.03 9.26 10.79
CA ASP A 413 37.53 10.61 11.07
C ASP A 413 36.73 11.30 9.94
N SER A 414 36.37 10.63 8.85
CA SER A 414 35.48 11.24 7.85
C SER A 414 34.58 10.21 7.18
N ARG A 415 33.27 10.36 7.33
CA ARG A 415 32.27 9.58 6.59
C ARG A 415 32.11 10.20 5.20
N THR A 416 32.76 9.63 4.21
CA THR A 416 32.47 9.96 2.81
C THR A 416 31.46 8.95 2.29
N GLN A 417 30.29 9.40 1.95
CA GLN A 417 29.24 8.60 1.33
C GLN A 417 29.26 8.89 -0.18
N ILE A 418 29.62 7.92 -0.99
CA ILE A 418 29.54 8.00 -2.44
C ILE A 418 28.29 7.24 -2.84
N THR A 419 27.28 7.94 -3.34
CA THR A 419 26.11 7.33 -3.97
C THR A 419 26.33 7.42 -5.47
N ALA A 420 26.53 6.30 -6.14
CA ALA A 420 26.53 6.24 -7.58
C ALA A 420 25.12 5.88 -8.04
N GLU A 421 24.43 6.83 -8.64
CA GLU A 421 23.18 6.60 -9.37
C GLU A 421 23.57 6.50 -10.86
N GLY A 422 23.20 5.36 -11.46
CA GLY A 422 23.32 5.12 -12.89
C GLY A 422 21.96 5.02 -13.55
#